data_89cce6d0fdbadfd919b84306cdf7ae2f
#
_entry.id   89cce6d0fdbadfd919b84306cdf7ae2f
#
_cell.length_a   1.000
_cell.length_b   1.000
_cell.length_c   1.000
_cell.angle_alpha   90.00
_cell.angle_beta   90.00
_cell.angle_gamma   90.00
#
_symmetry.space_group_name_H-M   'P 1'
#
loop_
_entity.id
_entity.type
_entity.pdbx_description
1 polymer ?
#
loop_
_entity_poly.entity_id
_entity_poly.type
_entity_poly.pdbx_seq_one_letter_code
_entity_poly.pdbx_strand_id
1 'polypeptide(L)' 'METKNLIRMANDIGSFFVSYPDEEQAKRDAAGHIQKFWGRDMRKQIKEYVNDTPEKNSQLNTFVFNAINEYLKD' A
#
# COMPACT_ATOMS: atom_id res chain seq x y z
N MET A 1 -15.60 0.34 -2.13
CA MET A 1 -14.86 1.26 -3.04
C MET A 1 -14.22 0.46 -4.15
N GLU A 2 -14.13 1.02 -5.34
CA GLU A 2 -13.51 0.32 -6.46
C GLU A 2 -12.02 0.15 -6.23
N THR A 3 -11.51 -1.01 -6.62
CA THR A 3 -10.09 -1.33 -6.42
C THR A 3 -9.16 -0.30 -7.09
N LYS A 4 -9.52 0.17 -8.28
CA LYS A 4 -8.69 1.16 -8.97
C LYS A 4 -8.56 2.46 -8.19
N ASN A 5 -9.58 2.85 -7.43
CA ASN A 5 -9.51 4.03 -6.59
C ASN A 5 -8.57 3.81 -5.40
N LEU A 6 -8.62 2.62 -4.82
CA LEU A 6 -7.70 2.27 -3.74
C LEU A 6 -6.26 2.22 -4.22
N ILE A 7 -6.04 1.70 -5.43
CA ILE A 7 -4.70 1.66 -6.04
C ILE A 7 -4.17 3.09 -6.20
N ARG A 8 -5.00 4.00 -6.72
CA ARG A 8 -4.58 5.39 -6.90
C ARG A 8 -4.23 6.05 -5.57
N MET A 9 -5.09 5.84 -4.57
CA MET A 9 -4.87 6.39 -3.23
C MET A 9 -3.59 5.84 -2.61
N ALA A 10 -3.37 4.53 -2.75
CA ALA A 10 -2.16 3.90 -2.22
C ALA A 10 -0.92 4.41 -2.93
N ASN A 11 -0.98 4.60 -4.25
CA ASN A 11 0.15 5.15 -5.00
C ASN A 11 0.47 6.58 -4.56
N ASP A 12 -0.54 7.39 -4.26
CA ASP A 12 -0.32 8.74 -3.76
C ASP A 12 0.40 8.70 -2.41
N ILE A 13 -0.03 7.81 -1.52
CA ILE A 13 0.62 7.62 -0.22
C ILE A 13 2.06 7.17 -0.43
N GLY A 14 2.28 6.21 -1.33
CA GLY A 14 3.61 5.72 -1.63
C GLY A 14 4.53 6.82 -2.15
N SER A 15 3.99 7.69 -3.01
CA SER A 15 4.77 8.80 -3.57
C SER A 15 5.24 9.77 -2.50
N PHE A 16 4.44 9.94 -1.45
CA PHE A 16 4.81 10.80 -0.33
C PHE A 16 5.95 10.20 0.49
N PHE A 17 5.84 8.92 0.82
CA PHE A 17 6.80 8.29 1.73
C PHE A 17 8.07 7.79 1.05
N VAL A 18 8.05 7.56 -0.26
CA VAL A 18 9.17 6.94 -0.97
C VAL A 18 10.45 7.78 -0.88
N SER A 19 10.33 9.09 -0.65
CA SER A 19 11.47 9.99 -0.58
C SER A 19 12.19 9.97 0.78
N TYR A 20 11.67 9.23 1.76
CA TYR A 20 12.31 9.13 3.05
C TYR A 20 13.67 8.43 2.92
N PRO A 21 14.69 8.88 3.69
CA PRO A 21 16.04 8.30 3.54
C PRO A 21 16.13 6.81 3.88
N ASP A 22 15.37 6.35 4.89
CA ASP A 22 15.37 4.95 5.31
C ASP A 22 14.19 4.25 4.66
N GLU A 23 14.47 3.38 3.69
CA GLU A 23 13.42 2.71 2.92
C GLU A 23 12.53 1.81 3.78
N GLU A 24 13.12 1.08 4.73
CA GLU A 24 12.32 0.22 5.61
C GLU A 24 11.39 1.03 6.49
N GLN A 25 11.91 2.13 7.06
CA GLN A 25 11.06 3.00 7.87
C GLN A 25 9.97 3.64 7.01
N ALA A 26 10.31 4.03 5.79
CA ALA A 26 9.33 4.60 4.87
C ALA A 26 8.20 3.62 4.57
N LYS A 27 8.52 2.34 4.35
CA LYS A 27 7.51 1.33 4.11
C LYS A 27 6.62 1.12 5.34
N ARG A 28 7.21 1.08 6.52
CA ARG A 28 6.43 0.95 7.76
C ARG A 28 5.50 2.13 7.94
N ASP A 29 5.99 3.33 7.69
CA ASP A 29 5.19 4.54 7.87
C ASP A 29 4.07 4.61 6.84
N ALA A 30 4.33 4.23 5.59
CA ALA A 30 3.30 4.19 4.56
C ALA A 30 2.20 3.18 4.92
N ALA A 31 2.58 1.98 5.31
CA ALA A 31 1.61 0.97 5.73
C ALA A 31 0.89 1.40 7.00
N GLY A 32 1.59 2.04 7.92
CA GLY A 32 0.99 2.58 9.15
C GLY A 32 -0.05 3.64 8.86
N HIS A 33 0.21 4.49 7.87
CA HIS A 33 -0.77 5.49 7.46
C HIS A 33 -2.05 4.83 6.95
N ILE A 34 -1.90 3.83 6.09
CA ILE A 34 -3.05 3.07 5.58
C ILE A 34 -3.77 2.37 6.74
N GLN A 35 -3.01 1.73 7.62
CA GLN A 35 -3.56 1.01 8.76
C GLN A 35 -4.39 1.92 9.65
N LYS A 36 -3.94 3.16 9.84
CA LYS A 36 -4.58 4.09 10.75
C LYS A 36 -5.78 4.81 10.13
N PHE A 37 -5.68 5.17 8.86
CA PHE A 37 -6.66 6.07 8.25
C PHE A 37 -7.65 5.39 7.31
N TRP A 38 -7.34 4.21 6.78
CA TRP A 38 -8.27 3.50 5.89
C TRP A 38 -9.22 2.65 6.72
N GLY A 39 -10.47 2.55 6.26
CA GLY A 39 -11.43 1.64 6.88
C GLY A 39 -11.03 0.20 6.71
N ARG A 40 -11.57 -0.66 7.56
CA ARG A 40 -11.24 -2.09 7.57
C ARG A 40 -11.47 -2.75 6.20
N ASP A 41 -12.61 -2.45 5.56
CA ASP A 41 -12.93 -3.05 4.27
C ASP A 41 -11.95 -2.60 3.19
N MET A 42 -11.51 -1.36 3.24
CA MET A 42 -10.55 -0.83 2.30
C MET A 42 -9.19 -1.53 2.47
N ARG A 43 -8.76 -1.71 3.72
CA ARG A 43 -7.49 -2.40 4.00
C ARG A 43 -7.54 -3.85 3.52
N LYS A 44 -8.63 -4.52 3.79
CA LYS A 44 -8.82 -5.90 3.36
C LYS A 44 -8.76 -5.99 1.84
N GLN A 45 -9.45 -5.09 1.15
CA GLN A 45 -9.52 -5.10 -0.30
C GLN A 45 -8.15 -4.89 -0.95
N ILE A 46 -7.38 -3.91 -0.46
CA ILE A 46 -6.06 -3.65 -1.04
C ILE A 46 -5.07 -4.78 -0.70
N LYS A 47 -5.19 -5.37 0.48
CA LYS A 47 -4.35 -6.50 0.87
C LYS A 47 -4.63 -7.71 -0.01
N GLU A 48 -5.89 -7.98 -0.30
CA GLU A 48 -6.27 -9.07 -1.21
C GLU A 48 -5.73 -8.82 -2.61
N TYR A 49 -5.80 -7.58 -3.08
CA TYR A 49 -5.24 -7.23 -4.38
C TYR A 49 -3.75 -7.56 -4.45
N VAL A 50 -3.00 -7.17 -3.41
CA VAL A 50 -1.55 -7.43 -3.36
C VAL A 50 -1.28 -8.93 -3.30
N ASN A 51 -2.06 -9.69 -2.53
CA ASN A 51 -1.85 -11.13 -2.39
C ASN A 51 -2.15 -11.87 -3.69
N ASP A 52 -3.12 -11.38 -4.45
CA ASP A 52 -3.61 -12.08 -5.65
C ASP A 52 -2.93 -11.63 -6.92
N THR A 53 -2.14 -10.57 -6.88
CA THR A 53 -1.54 -9.98 -8.08
C THR A 53 -0.02 -10.02 -7.98
N PRO A 54 0.67 -10.69 -8.94
CA PRO A 54 2.14 -10.63 -8.98
C PRO A 54 2.60 -9.17 -9.09
N GLU A 55 3.71 -8.86 -8.44
CA GLU A 55 4.22 -7.49 -8.43
C GLU A 55 4.37 -6.92 -9.85
N LYS A 56 4.88 -7.74 -10.78
CA LYS A 56 5.10 -7.30 -12.15
C LYS A 56 3.82 -6.92 -12.89
N ASN A 57 2.67 -7.44 -12.44
CA ASN A 57 1.37 -7.17 -13.05
C ASN A 57 0.56 -6.13 -12.27
N SER A 58 1.08 -5.68 -11.14
CA SER A 58 0.38 -4.77 -10.25
C SER A 58 0.42 -3.34 -10.79
N GLN A 59 -0.67 -2.61 -10.58
CA GLN A 59 -0.73 -1.18 -10.90
C GLN A 59 -0.24 -0.32 -9.74
N LEU A 60 0.08 -0.93 -8.60
CA LEU A 60 0.73 -0.24 -7.49
C LEU A 60 2.20 -0.01 -7.83
N ASN A 61 2.75 1.14 -7.40
CA ASN A 61 4.19 1.31 -7.52
C ASN A 61 4.89 0.29 -6.61
N THR A 62 6.13 -0.04 -6.94
CA THR A 62 6.89 -1.08 -6.25
C THR A 62 7.00 -0.80 -4.75
N PHE A 63 7.25 0.46 -4.40
CA PHE A 63 7.43 0.84 -3.00
C PHE A 63 6.18 0.51 -2.18
N VAL A 64 5.01 1.00 -2.62
CA VAL A 64 3.79 0.82 -1.83
C VAL A 64 3.28 -0.61 -1.91
N PHE A 65 3.53 -1.31 -3.02
CA PHE A 65 3.23 -2.74 -3.11
C PHE A 65 3.95 -3.49 -1.99
N ASN A 66 5.25 -3.24 -1.85
CA ASN A 66 6.05 -3.90 -0.83
C ASN A 66 5.66 -3.47 0.58
N ALA A 67 5.33 -2.20 0.77
CA ALA A 67 4.87 -1.71 2.07
C ALA A 67 3.60 -2.45 2.52
N ILE A 68 2.64 -2.58 1.62
CA ILE A 68 1.38 -3.26 1.93
C ILE A 68 1.64 -4.75 2.16
N ASN A 69 2.44 -5.37 1.29
CA ASN A 69 2.72 -6.79 1.39
C ASN A 69 3.43 -7.16 2.70
N GLU A 70 4.37 -6.32 3.13
CA GLU A 70 5.22 -6.65 4.28
C GLU A 70 4.64 -6.18 5.61
N TYR A 71 3.95 -5.06 5.64
CA TYR A 71 3.60 -4.41 6.90
C TYR A 71 2.11 -4.18 7.14
N LEU A 72 1.27 -4.18 6.12
CA LEU A 72 -0.15 -3.91 6.35
C LEU A 72 -0.83 -5.15 6.93
N LYS A 73 -1.58 -4.93 8.01
CA LYS A 73 -2.34 -5.99 8.68
C LYS A 73 -3.83 -5.75 8.51
N ASP A 74 -4.57 -6.84 8.41
CA ASP A 74 -6.04 -6.78 8.25
C ASP A 74 -6.74 -6.29 9.50
#